data_f4fb68b868735428f19697da4aed7469
#
_entry.id   f4fb68b868735428f19697da4aed7469
#
_cell.length_a   1.000
_cell.length_b   1.000
_cell.length_c   1.000
_cell.angle_alpha   90.00
_cell.angle_beta   90.00
_cell.angle_gamma   90.00
#
_symmetry.space_group_name_H-M   'P 1'
#
loop_
_entity.id
_entity.type
_entity.pdbx_description
1 polymer ?
#
loop_
_entity_poly.entity_id
_entity_poly.type
_entity_poly.pdbx_seq_one_letter_code
_entity_poly.pdbx_strand_id
1 'polypeptide(L)'
;MDLYFFKRSLARFKAILFPLLVFFIIWMFSCQKPGLPLPPTGASSRYPNVTETDRGMAIIWFEPIQEGHALKWSEFNGRRWSNPVIITSGKDYFINWADFPSIFYNGKNHFAVHWLEKNGNGPYDYVVKVAQSHNRGRSWSTPIIPHRDKKKGEHGFVSFFNINDNKIGLVWLDGRNMLVEGHEVGYGQMTLYSTTLDKDGYLGKEILLDDRVCECCPTSAIEIGNEILVAYRDRSLSEIRNINLVRWDGGAWKKPQPLHDDNWKISGCPVNGPKLAVQGNNVAAVWYTSPHEQSSIYISISKDGGDNFNDPVRLDSGKPIGRVDCIWLNIDRVLVSWMEMGAESTNVMFSTVSSSGQKSRSMIATQISPGRASGHPVISHYRQHIFLAWTEVGEVDEIRSKWIQVN
;
A
#
# COMPACT_ATOMS: atom_id res chain seq x y z
N MET A 1 63.20 -70.86 -3.38
CA MET A 1 61.91 -71.47 -3.32
C MET A 1 61.24 -70.92 -2.06
N ASP A 2 60.24 -69.98 -1.99
CA ASP A 2 59.42 -69.32 -2.93
C ASP A 2 58.93 -67.99 -2.26
N LEU A 3 59.20 -66.90 -2.92
CA LEU A 3 58.71 -65.59 -2.47
C LEU A 3 57.90 -64.96 -3.62
N TYR A 4 56.78 -65.53 -3.94
CA TYR A 4 55.95 -65.06 -5.08
C TYR A 4 54.45 -65.26 -4.92
N PHE A 5 53.83 -64.99 -3.73
CA PHE A 5 52.40 -65.15 -3.60
C PHE A 5 51.68 -64.10 -2.73
N PHE A 6 52.23 -62.92 -2.54
CA PHE A 6 51.54 -61.90 -1.67
C PHE A 6 51.35 -60.51 -2.29
N LYS A 7 51.23 -60.39 -3.61
CA LYS A 7 51.02 -59.07 -4.27
C LYS A 7 49.79 -58.96 -5.16
N ARG A 8 48.78 -59.76 -5.03
CA ARG A 8 47.54 -59.64 -5.85
C ARG A 8 46.22 -59.38 -5.10
N SER A 9 46.22 -59.19 -3.79
CA SER A 9 44.96 -59.02 -3.03
C SER A 9 44.67 -57.57 -2.58
N LEU A 10 45.54 -56.60 -2.76
CA LEU A 10 45.30 -55.20 -2.31
C LEU A 10 44.85 -54.22 -3.39
N ALA A 11 44.79 -54.66 -4.67
CA ALA A 11 44.43 -53.77 -5.77
C ALA A 11 42.92 -53.77 -6.11
N ARG A 12 42.11 -54.69 -5.51
CA ARG A 12 40.66 -54.75 -5.79
C ARG A 12 39.74 -54.09 -4.76
N PHE A 13 40.28 -53.58 -3.64
CA PHE A 13 39.46 -52.90 -2.61
C PHE A 13 39.48 -51.37 -2.70
N LYS A 14 40.31 -50.78 -3.54
CA LYS A 14 40.38 -49.30 -3.72
C LYS A 14 39.48 -48.75 -4.84
N ALA A 15 38.88 -49.61 -5.67
CA ALA A 15 38.11 -49.17 -6.84
C ALA A 15 36.59 -49.13 -6.61
N ILE A 16 36.07 -49.59 -5.46
CA ILE A 16 34.65 -49.63 -5.19
C ILE A 16 34.18 -48.54 -4.19
N LEU A 17 35.09 -47.93 -3.43
CA LEU A 17 34.71 -46.87 -2.48
C LEU A 17 34.66 -45.44 -3.08
N PHE A 18 35.25 -45.22 -4.24
CA PHE A 18 35.29 -43.87 -4.82
C PHE A 18 33.98 -43.42 -5.52
N PRO A 19 33.21 -44.28 -6.20
CA PRO A 19 31.95 -43.82 -6.80
C PRO A 19 30.79 -43.63 -5.79
N LEU A 20 30.83 -44.30 -4.61
CA LEU A 20 29.79 -44.16 -3.59
C LEU A 20 29.91 -42.85 -2.78
N LEU A 21 31.14 -42.30 -2.61
CA LEU A 21 31.36 -41.03 -1.93
C LEU A 21 30.98 -39.84 -2.83
N VAL A 22 31.16 -39.95 -4.15
CA VAL A 22 30.77 -38.89 -5.10
C VAL A 22 29.26 -38.83 -5.28
N PHE A 23 28.55 -39.98 -5.20
CA PHE A 23 27.07 -39.99 -5.25
C PHE A 23 26.43 -39.46 -3.96
N PHE A 24 27.08 -39.60 -2.79
CA PHE A 24 26.58 -39.03 -1.53
C PHE A 24 26.83 -37.54 -1.40
N ILE A 25 27.87 -37.01 -2.04
CA ILE A 25 28.17 -35.55 -2.06
C ILE A 25 27.25 -34.81 -3.05
N ILE A 26 26.82 -35.45 -4.13
CA ILE A 26 25.86 -34.85 -5.10
C ILE A 26 24.44 -34.78 -4.53
N TRP A 27 24.10 -35.62 -3.52
CA TRP A 27 22.76 -35.60 -2.91
C TRP A 27 22.63 -34.60 -1.74
N MET A 28 23.72 -33.98 -1.29
CA MET A 28 23.70 -32.91 -0.29
C MET A 28 23.66 -31.50 -0.88
N PHE A 29 23.71 -31.37 -2.21
CA PHE A 29 23.46 -30.08 -2.85
C PHE A 29 21.96 -29.83 -2.98
N SER A 30 21.44 -29.27 -1.88
CA SER A 30 20.46 -28.18 -1.95
C SER A 30 19.16 -28.48 -2.68
N CYS A 31 18.23 -29.04 -2.00
CA CYS A 31 16.83 -28.59 -2.15
C CYS A 31 16.69 -27.23 -1.42
N GLN A 32 17.35 -26.15 -1.89
CA GLN A 32 16.88 -24.82 -1.58
C GLN A 32 15.46 -24.78 -2.13
N LYS A 33 14.47 -24.72 -1.24
CA LYS A 33 13.09 -24.47 -1.67
C LYS A 33 13.14 -23.22 -2.53
N PRO A 34 12.69 -23.27 -3.80
CA PRO A 34 12.67 -22.07 -4.62
C PRO A 34 11.92 -21.00 -3.84
N GLY A 35 12.50 -19.78 -3.78
CA GLY A 35 11.88 -18.64 -3.13
C GLY A 35 10.48 -18.41 -3.70
N LEU A 36 9.62 -17.73 -2.97
CA LEU A 36 8.29 -17.37 -3.48
C LEU A 36 8.45 -16.55 -4.78
N PRO A 37 7.64 -16.80 -5.81
CA PRO A 37 7.77 -16.12 -7.10
C PRO A 37 7.43 -14.64 -6.98
N LEU A 38 8.06 -13.82 -7.82
CA LEU A 38 7.79 -12.41 -7.95
C LEU A 38 6.63 -12.15 -8.93
N PRO A 39 5.92 -11.00 -8.82
CA PRO A 39 4.82 -10.66 -9.72
C PRO A 39 5.31 -10.47 -11.16
N PRO A 40 4.46 -10.77 -12.15
CA PRO A 40 4.82 -10.69 -13.57
C PRO A 40 4.68 -9.25 -14.13
N THR A 41 5.36 -8.28 -13.51
CA THR A 41 5.40 -6.90 -13.96
C THR A 41 6.36 -6.75 -15.14
N GLY A 42 5.98 -5.96 -16.15
CA GLY A 42 6.82 -5.68 -17.32
C GLY A 42 7.78 -4.50 -17.10
N ALA A 43 8.61 -4.24 -18.10
CA ALA A 43 9.45 -3.05 -18.14
C ALA A 43 8.59 -1.78 -18.15
N SER A 44 9.12 -0.69 -17.58
CA SER A 44 8.43 0.60 -17.43
C SER A 44 7.15 0.55 -16.58
N SER A 45 6.96 -0.52 -15.79
CA SER A 45 5.86 -0.63 -14.83
C SER A 45 6.06 0.30 -13.64
N ARG A 46 4.95 0.88 -13.10
CA ARG A 46 5.02 1.89 -12.05
C ARG A 46 3.86 1.77 -11.06
N TYR A 47 4.10 2.27 -9.85
CA TYR A 47 3.12 2.51 -8.79
C TYR A 47 2.31 1.28 -8.44
N PRO A 48 2.97 0.26 -7.85
CA PRO A 48 2.29 -0.93 -7.39
C PRO A 48 1.37 -0.60 -6.22
N ASN A 49 0.21 -1.26 -6.18
CA ASN A 49 -0.64 -1.32 -5.00
C ASN A 49 -1.06 -2.76 -4.76
N VAL A 50 -1.15 -3.17 -3.50
CA VAL A 50 -1.43 -4.55 -3.10
C VAL A 50 -2.59 -4.62 -2.13
N THR A 51 -3.35 -5.71 -2.19
CA THR A 51 -4.36 -6.06 -1.20
C THR A 51 -4.26 -7.55 -0.86
N GLU A 52 -4.52 -7.89 0.40
CA GLU A 52 -4.62 -9.27 0.83
C GLU A 52 -5.90 -9.90 0.28
N THR A 53 -5.84 -11.21 0.01
CA THR A 53 -6.98 -12.00 -0.44
C THR A 53 -7.06 -13.31 0.34
N ASP A 54 -8.19 -13.99 0.28
CA ASP A 54 -8.38 -15.32 0.88
C ASP A 54 -7.44 -16.41 0.33
N ARG A 55 -6.73 -16.14 -0.80
CA ARG A 55 -5.76 -17.06 -1.42
C ARG A 55 -4.31 -16.63 -1.27
N GLY A 56 -4.08 -15.38 -0.96
CA GLY A 56 -2.76 -14.76 -0.86
C GLY A 56 -2.86 -13.26 -1.00
N MET A 57 -2.55 -12.70 -2.16
CA MET A 57 -2.63 -11.26 -2.40
C MET A 57 -2.85 -10.94 -3.87
N ALA A 58 -3.35 -9.74 -4.15
CA ALA A 58 -3.44 -9.20 -5.49
C ALA A 58 -2.62 -7.92 -5.60
N ILE A 59 -2.05 -7.68 -6.79
CA ILE A 59 -1.28 -6.48 -7.13
C ILE A 59 -1.83 -5.84 -8.38
N ILE A 60 -1.87 -4.51 -8.41
CA ILE A 60 -2.12 -3.71 -9.60
C ILE A 60 -0.95 -2.78 -9.89
N TRP A 61 -0.82 -2.37 -11.15
CA TRP A 61 0.22 -1.44 -11.60
C TRP A 61 -0.12 -0.81 -12.94
N PHE A 62 0.47 0.34 -13.23
CA PHE A 62 0.51 0.89 -14.58
C PHE A 62 1.69 0.34 -15.37
N GLU A 63 1.46 0.10 -16.66
CA GLU A 63 2.47 -0.32 -17.63
C GLU A 63 2.19 0.35 -18.97
N PRO A 64 3.21 0.90 -19.68
CA PRO A 64 3.01 1.49 -20.99
C PRO A 64 2.62 0.42 -22.00
N ILE A 65 1.81 0.81 -22.96
CA ILE A 65 1.43 0.04 -24.14
C ILE A 65 1.74 0.88 -25.38
N GLN A 66 1.52 0.33 -26.56
CA GLN A 66 1.82 1.02 -27.83
C GLN A 66 1.24 2.43 -27.90
N GLU A 67 0.02 2.63 -27.38
CA GLU A 67 -0.62 3.94 -27.31
C GLU A 67 -1.19 4.20 -25.90
N GLY A 68 -0.40 4.85 -25.04
CA GLY A 68 -0.78 5.19 -23.67
C GLY A 68 -0.34 4.17 -22.63
N HIS A 69 -1.20 3.86 -21.67
CA HIS A 69 -0.91 2.97 -20.55
C HIS A 69 -2.04 1.96 -20.34
N ALA A 70 -1.72 0.85 -19.71
CA ALA A 70 -2.69 -0.11 -19.18
C ALA A 70 -2.56 -0.18 -17.66
N LEU A 71 -3.69 -0.20 -16.98
CA LEU A 71 -3.77 -0.63 -15.58
C LEU A 71 -3.93 -2.15 -15.60
N LYS A 72 -2.95 -2.84 -15.06
CA LYS A 72 -2.89 -4.31 -15.02
C LYS A 72 -3.04 -4.83 -13.60
N TRP A 73 -3.44 -6.09 -13.47
CA TRP A 73 -3.48 -6.79 -12.21
C TRP A 73 -3.02 -8.23 -12.33
N SER A 74 -2.58 -8.81 -11.21
CA SER A 74 -2.26 -10.21 -11.04
C SER A 74 -2.56 -10.66 -9.62
N GLU A 75 -2.92 -11.94 -9.43
CA GLU A 75 -3.16 -12.52 -8.11
C GLU A 75 -2.17 -13.63 -7.81
N PHE A 76 -1.58 -13.57 -6.62
CA PHE A 76 -0.78 -14.62 -6.02
C PHE A 76 -1.69 -15.56 -5.22
N ASN A 77 -1.69 -16.85 -5.57
CA ASN A 77 -2.55 -17.87 -4.96
C ASN A 77 -1.83 -18.73 -3.91
N GLY A 78 -0.71 -18.24 -3.39
CA GLY A 78 0.13 -18.99 -2.45
C GLY A 78 1.17 -19.90 -3.09
N ARG A 79 1.15 -20.05 -4.42
CA ARG A 79 2.13 -20.85 -5.18
C ARG A 79 2.69 -20.10 -6.38
N ARG A 80 1.85 -19.40 -7.12
CA ARG A 80 2.20 -18.67 -8.34
C ARG A 80 1.32 -17.45 -8.51
N TRP A 81 1.82 -16.46 -9.21
CA TRP A 81 1.04 -15.36 -9.74
C TRP A 81 0.22 -15.80 -10.96
N SER A 82 -0.93 -15.20 -11.16
CA SER A 82 -1.69 -15.34 -12.40
C SER A 82 -0.97 -14.58 -13.53
N ASN A 83 -1.30 -14.91 -14.77
CA ASN A 83 -0.92 -14.04 -15.88
C ASN A 83 -1.55 -12.65 -15.68
N PRO A 84 -0.85 -11.56 -16.06
CA PRO A 84 -1.42 -10.23 -15.99
C PRO A 84 -2.69 -10.10 -16.82
N VAL A 85 -3.71 -9.45 -16.25
CA VAL A 85 -4.94 -9.09 -16.95
C VAL A 85 -5.03 -7.57 -16.99
N ILE A 86 -5.40 -7.02 -18.12
CA ILE A 86 -5.66 -5.59 -18.29
C ILE A 86 -7.03 -5.30 -17.69
N ILE A 87 -7.08 -4.40 -16.71
CA ILE A 87 -8.31 -3.86 -16.14
C ILE A 87 -8.91 -2.84 -17.10
N THR A 88 -8.07 -1.90 -17.53
CA THR A 88 -8.42 -0.81 -18.45
C THR A 88 -7.16 -0.32 -19.15
N SER A 89 -7.33 0.35 -20.31
CA SER A 89 -6.23 0.97 -21.05
C SER A 89 -6.68 2.28 -21.70
N GLY A 90 -5.78 3.25 -21.81
CA GLY A 90 -6.08 4.57 -22.36
C GLY A 90 -4.89 5.51 -22.39
N LYS A 91 -5.14 6.74 -22.88
CA LYS A 91 -4.13 7.82 -22.99
C LYS A 91 -4.29 8.91 -21.92
N ASP A 92 -5.49 8.99 -21.33
CA ASP A 92 -5.87 10.12 -20.48
C ASP A 92 -5.66 9.85 -18.99
N TYR A 93 -4.84 8.87 -18.62
CA TYR A 93 -4.52 8.62 -17.22
C TYR A 93 -3.74 9.78 -16.60
N PHE A 94 -4.13 10.13 -15.37
CA PHE A 94 -3.31 10.95 -14.50
C PHE A 94 -2.43 10.04 -13.66
N ILE A 95 -1.24 9.72 -14.17
CA ILE A 95 -0.28 8.82 -13.53
C ILE A 95 0.61 9.65 -12.62
N ASN A 96 0.45 9.53 -11.31
CA ASN A 96 1.12 10.32 -10.30
C ASN A 96 1.74 9.45 -9.21
N TRP A 97 2.88 9.87 -8.69
CA TRP A 97 3.62 9.15 -7.65
C TRP A 97 2.96 9.21 -6.27
N ALA A 98 2.16 10.25 -6.01
CA ALA A 98 1.50 10.50 -4.73
C ALA A 98 0.07 9.98 -4.70
N ASP A 99 -0.64 10.10 -5.82
CA ASP A 99 -2.02 9.66 -6.00
C ASP A 99 -2.06 8.54 -7.03
N PHE A 100 -1.79 7.35 -6.57
CA PHE A 100 -1.61 6.14 -7.36
C PHE A 100 -2.87 5.24 -7.29
N PRO A 101 -3.05 4.33 -8.27
CA PRO A 101 -4.22 3.45 -8.27
C PRO A 101 -4.25 2.54 -7.05
N SER A 102 -5.42 2.16 -6.58
CA SER A 102 -5.56 1.16 -5.51
C SER A 102 -6.49 0.03 -5.88
N ILE A 103 -6.25 -1.13 -5.26
CA ILE A 103 -7.08 -2.33 -5.35
C ILE A 103 -7.58 -2.70 -3.97
N PHE A 104 -8.83 -3.11 -3.91
CA PHE A 104 -9.52 -3.54 -2.71
C PHE A 104 -10.19 -4.90 -2.93
N TYR A 105 -10.04 -5.82 -2.00
CA TYR A 105 -10.69 -7.12 -1.99
C TYR A 105 -11.82 -7.15 -0.95
N ASN A 106 -13.06 -7.23 -1.42
CA ASN A 106 -14.27 -7.26 -0.59
C ASN A 106 -14.73 -8.68 -0.21
N GLY A 107 -13.86 -9.68 -0.36
CA GLY A 107 -14.25 -11.09 -0.17
C GLY A 107 -15.03 -11.67 -1.36
N LYS A 108 -15.35 -12.98 -1.32
CA LYS A 108 -16.23 -13.70 -2.25
C LYS A 108 -15.99 -13.40 -3.74
N ASN A 109 -14.74 -13.32 -4.18
CA ASN A 109 -14.33 -12.98 -5.56
C ASN A 109 -14.63 -11.54 -6.01
N HIS A 110 -14.98 -10.64 -5.09
CA HIS A 110 -15.28 -9.25 -5.39
C HIS A 110 -14.03 -8.38 -5.19
N PHE A 111 -13.63 -7.68 -6.27
CA PHE A 111 -12.59 -6.67 -6.25
C PHE A 111 -13.14 -5.32 -6.69
N ALA A 112 -12.60 -4.26 -6.14
CA ALA A 112 -12.76 -2.90 -6.64
C ALA A 112 -11.38 -2.31 -6.90
N VAL A 113 -11.28 -1.48 -7.94
CA VAL A 113 -10.07 -0.72 -8.26
C VAL A 113 -10.44 0.71 -8.56
N HIS A 114 -9.54 1.63 -8.22
CA HIS A 114 -9.63 3.00 -8.69
C HIS A 114 -8.37 3.41 -9.43
N TRP A 115 -8.53 4.39 -10.29
CA TRP A 115 -7.48 5.14 -10.97
C TRP A 115 -7.98 6.55 -11.28
N LEU A 116 -7.08 7.37 -11.78
CA LEU A 116 -7.38 8.76 -12.11
C LEU A 116 -7.29 8.97 -13.62
N GLU A 117 -8.26 9.72 -14.16
CA GLU A 117 -8.28 10.14 -15.56
C GLU A 117 -8.42 11.67 -15.66
N LYS A 118 -7.67 12.26 -16.58
CA LYS A 118 -7.78 13.68 -16.89
C LYS A 118 -9.16 13.98 -17.48
N ASN A 119 -9.77 15.06 -17.02
CA ASN A 119 -11.05 15.56 -17.53
C ASN A 119 -10.98 17.01 -18.03
N GLY A 120 -9.77 17.56 -18.15
CA GLY A 120 -9.51 18.90 -18.63
C GLY A 120 -8.03 19.13 -18.97
N ASN A 121 -7.66 20.39 -19.22
CA ASN A 121 -6.31 20.79 -19.61
C ASN A 121 -5.49 21.35 -18.43
N GLY A 122 -6.10 21.57 -17.28
CA GLY A 122 -5.41 22.03 -16.09
C GLY A 122 -4.56 20.92 -15.47
N PRO A 123 -3.51 21.26 -14.71
CA PRO A 123 -2.62 20.27 -14.09
C PRO A 123 -3.32 19.41 -13.04
N TYR A 124 -4.44 19.87 -12.50
CA TYR A 124 -5.25 19.17 -11.50
C TYR A 124 -6.66 18.83 -11.99
N ASP A 125 -6.91 18.93 -13.30
CA ASP A 125 -8.19 18.55 -13.89
C ASP A 125 -8.23 17.03 -14.07
N TYR A 126 -8.64 16.29 -13.03
CA TYR A 126 -8.80 14.84 -13.09
C TYR A 126 -9.92 14.34 -12.19
N VAL A 127 -10.44 13.19 -12.52
CA VAL A 127 -11.55 12.52 -11.85
C VAL A 127 -11.13 11.13 -11.38
N VAL A 128 -11.78 10.67 -10.32
CA VAL A 128 -11.71 9.28 -9.89
C VAL A 128 -12.52 8.42 -10.84
N LYS A 129 -11.93 7.30 -11.26
CA LYS A 129 -12.62 6.19 -11.93
C LYS A 129 -12.59 4.96 -11.04
N VAL A 130 -13.70 4.24 -10.98
CA VAL A 130 -13.83 3.00 -10.22
C VAL A 130 -14.40 1.90 -11.12
N ALA A 131 -13.81 0.72 -11.06
CA ALA A 131 -14.36 -0.49 -11.67
C ALA A 131 -14.42 -1.63 -10.65
N GLN A 132 -15.38 -2.54 -10.82
CA GLN A 132 -15.56 -3.71 -9.99
C GLN A 132 -15.42 -4.99 -10.80
N SER A 133 -14.95 -6.04 -10.15
CA SER A 133 -14.98 -7.41 -10.65
C SER A 133 -15.67 -8.30 -9.63
N HIS A 134 -16.66 -9.08 -10.06
CA HIS A 134 -17.37 -10.07 -9.23
C HIS A 134 -17.00 -11.50 -9.57
N ASN A 135 -16.00 -11.69 -10.41
CA ASN A 135 -15.53 -12.99 -10.88
C ASN A 135 -14.02 -13.16 -10.72
N ARG A 136 -13.45 -12.51 -9.70
CA ARG A 136 -12.04 -12.59 -9.33
C ARG A 136 -11.12 -12.03 -10.43
N GLY A 137 -11.45 -10.85 -10.93
CA GLY A 137 -10.64 -10.12 -11.91
C GLY A 137 -10.62 -10.70 -13.33
N ARG A 138 -11.47 -11.70 -13.64
CA ARG A 138 -11.59 -12.25 -15.00
C ARG A 138 -12.22 -11.25 -15.97
N SER A 139 -13.12 -10.44 -15.46
CA SER A 139 -13.69 -9.29 -16.15
C SER A 139 -14.00 -8.17 -15.16
N TRP A 140 -14.04 -6.95 -15.67
CA TRP A 140 -14.26 -5.72 -14.92
C TRP A 140 -15.47 -4.98 -15.48
N SER A 141 -16.18 -4.28 -14.61
CA SER A 141 -17.33 -3.46 -15.00
C SER A 141 -16.90 -2.27 -15.85
N THR A 142 -17.83 -1.65 -16.55
CA THR A 142 -17.63 -0.31 -17.10
C THR A 142 -17.25 0.64 -15.96
N PRO A 143 -16.21 1.48 -16.13
CA PRO A 143 -15.80 2.43 -15.11
C PRO A 143 -16.87 3.46 -14.81
N ILE A 144 -17.00 3.80 -13.53
CA ILE A 144 -17.88 4.86 -13.05
C ILE A 144 -17.07 5.98 -12.40
N ILE A 145 -17.66 7.18 -12.32
CA ILE A 145 -17.17 8.32 -11.56
C ILE A 145 -17.98 8.38 -10.27
N PRO A 146 -17.38 8.22 -9.07
CA PRO A 146 -18.13 8.19 -7.83
C PRO A 146 -18.64 9.55 -7.36
N HIS A 147 -18.05 10.65 -7.79
CA HIS A 147 -18.46 12.01 -7.45
C HIS A 147 -19.40 12.61 -8.53
N ARG A 148 -20.32 13.49 -8.11
CA ARG A 148 -21.42 13.97 -8.95
C ARG A 148 -21.39 15.47 -9.23
N ASP A 149 -20.40 16.18 -8.76
CA ASP A 149 -20.27 17.65 -8.88
C ASP A 149 -20.05 18.14 -10.31
N LYS A 150 -19.54 17.28 -11.21
CA LYS A 150 -19.24 17.58 -12.64
C LYS A 150 -18.27 18.75 -12.84
N LYS A 151 -17.56 19.15 -11.79
CA LYS A 151 -16.56 20.23 -11.86
C LYS A 151 -15.24 19.66 -12.36
N LYS A 152 -14.45 20.53 -13.01
CA LYS A 152 -13.04 20.31 -13.20
C LYS A 152 -12.35 20.59 -11.87
N GLY A 153 -11.34 19.80 -11.56
CA GLY A 153 -10.59 19.94 -10.34
C GLY A 153 -10.06 18.59 -9.86
N GLU A 154 -9.29 18.64 -8.80
CA GLU A 154 -8.63 17.50 -8.22
C GLU A 154 -9.64 16.59 -7.46
N HIS A 155 -9.74 15.32 -7.86
CA HIS A 155 -10.52 14.30 -7.17
C HIS A 155 -9.69 13.03 -7.07
N GLY A 156 -9.21 12.68 -5.88
CA GLY A 156 -8.28 11.56 -5.74
C GLY A 156 -8.07 11.07 -4.32
N PHE A 157 -6.94 10.42 -4.08
CA PHE A 157 -6.52 9.87 -2.78
C PHE A 157 -7.56 8.94 -2.16
N VAL A 158 -8.06 8.02 -2.99
CA VAL A 158 -9.19 7.14 -2.65
C VAL A 158 -8.79 6.05 -1.67
N SER A 159 -9.62 5.81 -0.66
CA SER A 159 -9.59 4.60 0.17
C SER A 159 -10.94 3.90 0.12
N PHE A 160 -10.91 2.58 -0.07
CA PHE A 160 -12.08 1.71 -0.02
C PHE A 160 -12.28 1.10 1.36
N PHE A 161 -13.52 0.70 1.65
CA PHE A 161 -13.90 -0.08 2.82
C PHE A 161 -15.10 -0.96 2.53
N ASN A 162 -15.25 -2.03 3.29
CA ASN A 162 -16.38 -2.93 3.17
C ASN A 162 -17.62 -2.35 3.89
N ILE A 163 -18.78 -2.45 3.27
CA ILE A 163 -20.08 -2.26 3.93
C ILE A 163 -20.75 -3.61 4.14
N ASN A 164 -20.76 -4.45 3.11
CA ASN A 164 -21.23 -5.83 3.12
C ASN A 164 -20.87 -6.54 1.81
N ASP A 165 -21.23 -7.80 1.65
CA ASP A 165 -20.92 -8.63 0.48
C ASP A 165 -21.33 -8.01 -0.88
N ASN A 166 -22.31 -7.12 -0.89
CA ASN A 166 -22.86 -6.52 -2.12
C ASN A 166 -22.57 -5.02 -2.26
N LYS A 167 -21.89 -4.42 -1.29
CA LYS A 167 -21.70 -2.97 -1.26
C LYS A 167 -20.36 -2.63 -0.63
N ILE A 168 -19.60 -1.78 -1.31
CA ILE A 168 -18.39 -1.16 -0.81
C ILE A 168 -18.66 0.32 -0.53
N GLY A 169 -17.87 0.89 0.36
CA GLY A 169 -17.75 2.33 0.54
C GLY A 169 -16.43 2.83 0.03
N LEU A 170 -16.36 4.10 -0.24
CA LEU A 170 -15.13 4.81 -0.57
C LEU A 170 -15.16 6.23 -0.01
N VAL A 171 -13.96 6.71 0.34
CA VAL A 171 -13.68 8.11 0.64
C VAL A 171 -12.70 8.65 -0.37
N TRP A 172 -12.75 9.96 -0.64
CA TRP A 172 -11.79 10.64 -1.52
C TRP A 172 -11.59 12.08 -1.10
N LEU A 173 -10.45 12.64 -1.44
CA LEU A 173 -10.22 14.07 -1.40
C LEU A 173 -10.88 14.72 -2.61
N ASP A 174 -11.62 15.80 -2.38
CA ASP A 174 -12.48 16.41 -3.36
C ASP A 174 -12.21 17.91 -3.47
N GLY A 175 -11.69 18.29 -4.62
CA GLY A 175 -11.30 19.66 -4.93
C GLY A 175 -12.39 20.52 -5.56
N ARG A 176 -13.67 20.11 -5.53
CA ARG A 176 -14.79 20.88 -6.13
C ARG A 176 -14.90 22.32 -5.63
N ASN A 177 -14.31 22.61 -4.46
CA ASN A 177 -14.30 23.92 -3.84
C ASN A 177 -12.90 24.61 -3.95
N MET A 178 -11.92 24.00 -4.62
CA MET A 178 -10.58 24.57 -4.82
C MET A 178 -10.55 25.66 -5.88
N LEU A 179 -11.46 25.62 -6.84
CA LEU A 179 -11.60 26.60 -7.90
C LEU A 179 -12.73 27.55 -7.53
N VAL A 180 -12.41 28.72 -7.03
CA VAL A 180 -13.35 29.80 -6.78
C VAL A 180 -13.25 30.79 -7.95
N GLU A 181 -14.39 31.06 -8.61
CA GLU A 181 -14.45 31.97 -9.76
C GLU A 181 -13.87 33.35 -9.41
N GLY A 182 -12.97 33.86 -10.25
CA GLY A 182 -12.29 35.14 -10.04
C GLY A 182 -11.05 35.07 -9.12
N HIS A 183 -10.66 33.91 -8.63
CA HIS A 183 -9.48 33.70 -7.79
C HIS A 183 -8.44 32.78 -8.46
N GLU A 184 -7.22 32.83 -7.96
CA GLU A 184 -6.14 31.97 -8.43
C GLU A 184 -6.42 30.50 -8.09
N VAL A 185 -5.84 29.58 -8.87
CA VAL A 185 -5.92 28.13 -8.61
C VAL A 185 -5.39 27.82 -7.20
N GLY A 186 -6.15 27.05 -6.42
CA GLY A 186 -5.80 26.68 -5.05
C GLY A 186 -6.28 27.68 -3.98
N TYR A 187 -7.02 28.72 -4.34
CA TYR A 187 -7.58 29.66 -3.37
C TYR A 187 -8.64 29.04 -2.46
N GLY A 188 -9.39 28.07 -2.93
CA GLY A 188 -10.43 27.36 -2.17
C GLY A 188 -9.88 26.34 -1.18
N GLN A 189 -10.71 25.35 -0.87
CA GLN A 189 -10.36 24.29 0.09
C GLN A 189 -10.69 22.91 -0.43
N MET A 190 -9.80 21.98 -0.17
CA MET A 190 -10.02 20.53 -0.34
C MET A 190 -10.96 20.03 0.73
N THR A 191 -11.82 19.09 0.38
CA THR A 191 -12.81 18.49 1.26
C THR A 191 -12.70 16.97 1.26
N LEU A 192 -13.21 16.31 2.26
CA LEU A 192 -13.28 14.85 2.34
C LEU A 192 -14.73 14.40 2.14
N TYR A 193 -14.96 13.59 1.11
CA TYR A 193 -16.28 13.02 0.81
C TYR A 193 -16.28 11.50 0.94
N SER A 194 -17.47 10.94 1.12
CA SER A 194 -17.72 9.50 1.08
C SER A 194 -18.97 9.20 0.26
N THR A 195 -19.01 8.03 -0.36
CA THR A 195 -20.19 7.41 -0.95
C THR A 195 -20.11 5.90 -0.86
N THR A 196 -21.17 5.22 -1.24
CA THR A 196 -21.21 3.77 -1.39
C THR A 196 -21.44 3.37 -2.83
N LEU A 197 -20.97 2.20 -3.21
CA LEU A 197 -21.14 1.60 -4.53
C LEU A 197 -21.59 0.17 -4.35
N ASP A 198 -22.75 -0.17 -4.92
CA ASP A 198 -23.23 -1.54 -4.89
C ASP A 198 -22.67 -2.39 -6.06
N LYS A 199 -22.93 -3.69 -5.99
CA LYS A 199 -22.47 -4.66 -7.01
C LYS A 199 -23.01 -4.39 -8.42
N ASP A 200 -24.13 -3.70 -8.55
CA ASP A 200 -24.79 -3.40 -9.82
C ASP A 200 -24.35 -2.02 -10.39
N GLY A 201 -23.46 -1.32 -9.67
CA GLY A 201 -22.90 -0.03 -10.09
C GLY A 201 -23.69 1.19 -9.61
N TYR A 202 -24.68 1.02 -8.74
CA TYR A 202 -25.43 2.16 -8.19
C TYR A 202 -24.70 2.84 -7.05
N LEU A 203 -24.55 4.15 -7.19
CA LEU A 203 -23.93 5.01 -6.18
C LEU A 203 -24.93 5.43 -5.13
N GLY A 204 -24.52 5.35 -3.87
CA GLY A 204 -25.21 5.93 -2.74
C GLY A 204 -25.19 7.47 -2.75
N LYS A 205 -25.66 8.09 -1.69
CA LYS A 205 -25.57 9.54 -1.48
C LYS A 205 -24.11 9.93 -1.19
N GLU A 206 -23.66 11.04 -1.77
CA GLU A 206 -22.41 11.68 -1.33
C GLU A 206 -22.60 12.32 0.05
N ILE A 207 -21.64 12.10 0.92
CA ILE A 207 -21.64 12.63 2.29
C ILE A 207 -20.36 13.40 2.49
N LEU A 208 -20.45 14.69 2.83
CA LEU A 208 -19.33 15.50 3.25
C LEU A 208 -18.92 15.05 4.67
N LEU A 209 -17.68 14.61 4.84
CA LEU A 209 -17.11 14.17 6.11
C LEU A 209 -16.35 15.30 6.80
N ASP A 210 -15.61 16.09 6.02
CA ASP A 210 -14.83 17.23 6.47
C ASP A 210 -14.76 18.30 5.37
N ASP A 211 -14.98 19.56 5.71
CA ASP A 211 -15.04 20.65 4.77
C ASP A 211 -13.71 21.36 4.52
N ARG A 212 -12.63 20.94 5.24
CA ARG A 212 -11.27 21.46 5.06
C ARG A 212 -10.21 20.43 5.41
N VAL A 213 -9.52 19.91 4.43
CA VAL A 213 -8.48 18.90 4.59
C VAL A 213 -7.22 19.22 3.80
N CYS A 214 -6.12 18.52 4.07
CA CYS A 214 -4.89 18.63 3.28
C CYS A 214 -5.11 18.11 1.86
N GLU A 215 -4.62 18.84 0.87
CA GLU A 215 -4.93 18.65 -0.55
C GLU A 215 -4.24 17.43 -1.18
N CYS A 216 -3.16 16.92 -0.59
CA CYS A 216 -2.22 16.04 -1.28
C CYS A 216 -1.79 14.82 -0.47
N CYS A 217 -2.52 14.47 0.57
CA CYS A 217 -2.13 13.39 1.47
C CYS A 217 -3.07 12.20 1.32
N PRO A 218 -2.54 10.99 1.06
CA PRO A 218 -3.35 9.78 1.02
C PRO A 218 -4.23 9.61 2.26
N THR A 219 -5.44 9.10 2.05
CA THR A 219 -6.35 8.67 3.12
C THR A 219 -6.11 7.20 3.47
N SER A 220 -6.69 6.72 4.57
CA SER A 220 -6.70 5.30 4.92
C SER A 220 -8.03 4.96 5.59
N ALA A 221 -8.66 3.86 5.19
CA ALA A 221 -9.92 3.39 5.76
C ALA A 221 -9.82 1.93 6.17
N ILE A 222 -10.45 1.57 7.28
CA ILE A 222 -10.56 0.20 7.81
C ILE A 222 -11.96 -0.07 8.33
N GLU A 223 -12.33 -1.35 8.34
CA GLU A 223 -13.55 -1.84 8.98
C GLU A 223 -13.22 -2.45 10.35
N ILE A 224 -14.08 -2.18 11.34
CA ILE A 224 -14.00 -2.72 12.68
C ILE A 224 -15.39 -3.23 13.08
N GLY A 225 -15.63 -4.52 12.89
CA GLY A 225 -16.99 -5.06 13.01
C GLY A 225 -17.94 -4.43 12.00
N ASN A 226 -18.93 -3.67 12.47
CA ASN A 226 -19.89 -2.94 11.62
C ASN A 226 -19.55 -1.44 11.52
N GLU A 227 -18.42 -1.02 12.02
CA GLU A 227 -17.98 0.37 12.03
C GLU A 227 -16.88 0.59 11.00
N ILE A 228 -16.72 1.83 10.55
CA ILE A 228 -15.67 2.25 9.65
C ILE A 228 -14.85 3.35 10.33
N LEU A 229 -13.55 3.24 10.28
CA LEU A 229 -12.65 4.28 10.71
C LEU A 229 -11.82 4.78 9.52
N VAL A 230 -11.85 6.08 9.30
CA VAL A 230 -11.08 6.75 8.24
C VAL A 230 -10.08 7.71 8.88
N ALA A 231 -8.82 7.61 8.48
CA ALA A 231 -7.77 8.53 8.85
C ALA A 231 -7.35 9.37 7.64
N TYR A 232 -7.11 10.65 7.85
CA TYR A 232 -6.68 11.59 6.84
C TYR A 232 -5.90 12.74 7.48
N ARG A 233 -5.19 13.52 6.67
CA ARG A 233 -4.54 14.74 7.16
C ARG A 233 -5.49 15.91 7.08
N ASP A 234 -5.77 16.51 8.24
CA ASP A 234 -6.55 17.71 8.38
C ASP A 234 -5.80 18.97 7.90
N ARG A 235 -6.53 20.07 7.76
CA ARG A 235 -5.99 21.42 7.50
C ARG A 235 -6.83 22.45 8.23
N SER A 236 -6.39 22.89 9.40
CA SER A 236 -7.08 23.94 10.14
C SER A 236 -6.95 25.30 9.44
N LEU A 237 -7.75 26.28 9.88
CA LEU A 237 -7.66 27.67 9.42
C LEU A 237 -6.27 28.31 9.69
N SER A 238 -5.55 27.81 10.69
CA SER A 238 -4.19 28.26 11.05
C SER A 238 -3.07 27.44 10.40
N GLU A 239 -3.41 26.59 9.39
CA GLU A 239 -2.48 25.69 8.69
C GLU A 239 -1.84 24.61 9.61
N ILE A 240 -2.51 24.25 10.69
CA ILE A 240 -2.14 23.07 11.46
C ILE A 240 -2.69 21.83 10.74
N ARG A 241 -1.82 20.85 10.48
CA ARG A 241 -2.13 19.65 9.69
C ARG A 241 -1.91 18.38 10.50
N ASN A 242 -2.71 18.19 11.54
CA ASN A 242 -2.76 16.96 12.33
C ASN A 242 -3.38 15.80 11.53
N ILE A 243 -3.25 14.59 12.04
CA ILE A 243 -4.04 13.46 11.54
C ILE A 243 -5.36 13.43 12.28
N ASN A 244 -6.47 13.50 11.53
CA ASN A 244 -7.82 13.34 12.04
C ASN A 244 -8.38 11.95 11.73
N LEU A 245 -9.28 11.51 12.60
CA LEU A 245 -10.10 10.31 12.44
C LEU A 245 -11.56 10.71 12.29
N VAL A 246 -12.27 10.08 11.36
CA VAL A 246 -13.72 10.16 11.27
C VAL A 246 -14.30 8.75 11.26
N ARG A 247 -15.37 8.53 12.06
CA ARG A 247 -15.96 7.22 12.31
C ARG A 247 -17.38 7.16 11.76
N TRP A 248 -17.71 6.04 11.10
CA TRP A 248 -19.06 5.57 10.88
C TRP A 248 -19.41 4.54 11.95
N ASP A 249 -20.43 4.78 12.76
CA ASP A 249 -20.84 3.93 13.90
C ASP A 249 -21.88 2.86 13.52
N GLY A 250 -22.03 2.55 12.24
CA GLY A 250 -23.07 1.66 11.73
C GLY A 250 -24.38 2.38 11.36
N GLY A 251 -24.55 3.65 11.73
CA GLY A 251 -25.75 4.46 11.46
C GLY A 251 -25.45 5.84 10.89
N ALA A 252 -24.41 6.50 11.40
CA ALA A 252 -24.05 7.85 10.99
C ALA A 252 -22.55 8.10 11.08
N TRP A 253 -22.04 9.01 10.24
CA TRP A 253 -20.71 9.56 10.39
C TRP A 253 -20.67 10.52 11.58
N LYS A 254 -19.65 10.36 12.43
CA LYS A 254 -19.38 11.24 13.57
C LYS A 254 -18.58 12.46 13.11
N LYS A 255 -18.44 13.44 13.99
CA LYS A 255 -17.54 14.56 13.75
C LYS A 255 -16.09 14.09 13.77
N PRO A 256 -15.24 14.60 12.88
CA PRO A 256 -13.79 14.38 12.94
C PRO A 256 -13.18 14.71 14.29
N GLN A 257 -12.20 13.91 14.71
CA GLN A 257 -11.44 14.12 15.93
C GLN A 257 -9.95 13.93 15.62
N PRO A 258 -9.04 14.71 16.20
CA PRO A 258 -7.61 14.49 16.03
C PRO A 258 -7.21 13.14 16.65
N LEU A 259 -6.35 12.39 15.94
CA LEU A 259 -5.68 11.21 16.48
C LEU A 259 -4.67 11.61 17.56
N HIS A 260 -3.92 12.67 17.29
CA HIS A 260 -2.91 13.25 18.19
C HIS A 260 -2.66 14.70 17.80
N ASP A 261 -2.42 15.56 18.80
CA ASP A 261 -2.12 16.98 18.61
C ASP A 261 -0.63 17.21 18.35
N ASP A 262 -0.17 16.87 17.15
CA ASP A 262 1.21 17.14 16.72
C ASP A 262 1.50 18.64 16.61
N ASN A 263 0.47 19.45 16.38
CA ASN A 263 0.56 20.90 16.16
C ASN A 263 1.50 21.27 15.01
N TRP A 264 1.56 20.39 13.98
CA TRP A 264 2.40 20.63 12.83
C TRP A 264 1.82 21.70 11.91
N LYS A 265 2.37 22.90 12.04
CA LYS A 265 1.99 24.04 11.19
C LYS A 265 2.83 24.05 9.92
N ILE A 266 2.18 23.94 8.75
CA ILE A 266 2.83 23.98 7.45
C ILE A 266 1.90 24.57 6.38
N SER A 267 2.37 25.63 5.71
CA SER A 267 1.66 26.25 4.58
C SER A 267 2.02 25.59 3.25
N GLY A 268 2.02 24.26 3.20
CA GLY A 268 2.45 23.50 2.04
C GLY A 268 1.90 22.08 2.04
N CYS A 269 2.23 21.35 0.98
CA CYS A 269 1.77 19.99 0.72
C CYS A 269 2.80 18.97 1.18
N PRO A 270 2.64 18.31 2.33
CA PRO A 270 3.62 17.34 2.83
C PRO A 270 3.62 16.01 2.08
N VAL A 271 2.54 15.69 1.35
CA VAL A 271 2.36 14.45 0.59
C VAL A 271 2.62 13.19 1.45
N ASN A 272 2.13 13.23 2.68
CA ASN A 272 2.31 12.20 3.69
C ASN A 272 1.00 11.99 4.45
N GLY A 273 0.21 11.05 4.03
CA GLY A 273 -1.01 10.61 4.73
C GLY A 273 -0.72 9.60 5.84
N PRO A 274 -1.72 9.31 6.65
CA PRO A 274 -1.68 8.24 7.63
C PRO A 274 -1.90 6.88 6.99
N LYS A 275 -1.58 5.81 7.75
CA LYS A 275 -1.99 4.44 7.43
C LYS A 275 -2.61 3.79 8.64
N LEU A 276 -3.76 3.15 8.43
CA LEU A 276 -4.45 2.32 9.41
C LEU A 276 -4.28 0.84 9.08
N ALA A 277 -4.19 0.01 10.10
CA ALA A 277 -4.31 -1.44 9.98
C ALA A 277 -5.13 -1.98 11.15
N VAL A 278 -5.92 -3.04 10.92
CA VAL A 278 -6.79 -3.64 11.93
C VAL A 278 -6.57 -5.14 12.04
N GLN A 279 -6.62 -5.65 13.28
CA GLN A 279 -6.62 -7.09 13.58
C GLN A 279 -7.55 -7.35 14.77
N GLY A 280 -8.75 -7.83 14.50
CA GLY A 280 -9.82 -7.88 15.51
C GLY A 280 -10.18 -6.48 16.01
N ASN A 281 -10.08 -6.22 17.31
CA ASN A 281 -10.27 -4.88 17.90
C ASN A 281 -8.99 -4.07 18.00
N ASN A 282 -7.85 -4.62 17.63
CA ASN A 282 -6.59 -3.89 17.63
C ASN A 282 -6.49 -3.04 16.36
N VAL A 283 -6.32 -1.74 16.53
CA VAL A 283 -6.09 -0.78 15.44
C VAL A 283 -4.72 -0.16 15.61
N ALA A 284 -3.92 -0.18 14.56
CA ALA A 284 -2.67 0.56 14.46
C ALA A 284 -2.89 1.77 13.55
N ALA A 285 -2.45 2.93 14.00
CA ALA A 285 -2.41 4.17 13.22
C ALA A 285 -0.97 4.65 13.11
N VAL A 286 -0.46 4.79 11.89
CA VAL A 286 0.92 5.22 11.61
C VAL A 286 0.89 6.50 10.79
N TRP A 287 1.74 7.46 11.16
CA TRP A 287 1.81 8.72 10.43
C TRP A 287 3.20 9.36 10.48
N TYR A 288 3.42 10.26 9.55
CA TYR A 288 4.55 11.17 9.50
C TYR A 288 4.12 12.54 10.02
N THR A 289 4.98 13.21 10.76
CA THR A 289 4.79 14.59 11.19
C THR A 289 6.14 15.30 11.25
N SER A 290 6.14 16.65 11.21
CA SER A 290 7.39 17.42 11.25
C SER A 290 7.20 18.77 11.97
N PRO A 291 6.68 18.78 13.21
CA PRO A 291 6.61 20.00 13.99
C PRO A 291 8.01 20.55 14.25
N HIS A 292 8.16 21.87 14.19
CA HIS A 292 9.45 22.55 14.37
C HIS A 292 10.58 22.03 13.47
N GLU A 293 10.23 21.59 12.24
CA GLU A 293 11.16 21.00 11.26
C GLU A 293 11.82 19.67 11.72
N GLN A 294 11.27 19.05 12.76
CA GLN A 294 11.73 17.76 13.28
C GLN A 294 10.86 16.62 12.76
N SER A 295 11.25 16.08 11.62
CA SER A 295 10.54 14.95 11.01
C SER A 295 10.55 13.72 11.89
N SER A 296 9.40 13.06 12.00
CA SER A 296 9.20 11.87 12.83
C SER A 296 8.15 10.93 12.23
N ILE A 297 8.33 9.63 12.46
CA ILE A 297 7.33 8.59 12.22
C ILE A 297 6.79 8.12 13.55
N TYR A 298 5.48 8.22 13.74
CA TYR A 298 4.80 7.76 14.92
C TYR A 298 3.84 6.62 14.62
N ILE A 299 3.63 5.79 15.63
CA ILE A 299 2.55 4.79 15.68
C ILE A 299 1.82 4.95 17.01
N SER A 300 0.48 4.87 16.96
CA SER A 300 -0.38 4.64 18.12
C SER A 300 -1.22 3.39 17.90
N ILE A 301 -1.51 2.69 18.98
CA ILE A 301 -2.28 1.44 18.96
C ILE A 301 -3.49 1.61 19.88
N SER A 302 -4.65 1.25 19.34
CA SER A 302 -5.89 1.05 20.09
C SER A 302 -6.15 -0.44 20.26
N LYS A 303 -6.75 -0.82 21.40
CA LYS A 303 -7.23 -2.19 21.69
C LYS A 303 -8.75 -2.31 21.76
N ASP A 304 -9.44 -1.22 21.56
CA ASP A 304 -10.88 -1.06 21.71
C ASP A 304 -11.57 -0.57 20.43
N GLY A 305 -11.02 -0.97 19.26
CA GLY A 305 -11.61 -0.62 17.97
C GLY A 305 -11.34 0.82 17.53
N GLY A 306 -10.31 1.47 18.07
CA GLY A 306 -9.95 2.85 17.73
C GLY A 306 -10.71 3.90 18.50
N ASP A 307 -11.34 3.54 19.63
CA ASP A 307 -11.97 4.51 20.53
C ASP A 307 -10.93 5.26 21.34
N ASN A 308 -9.92 4.54 21.86
CA ASN A 308 -8.80 5.12 22.59
C ASN A 308 -7.49 4.60 22.01
N PHE A 309 -6.57 5.52 21.77
CA PHE A 309 -5.20 5.22 21.33
C PHE A 309 -4.22 5.48 22.46
N ASN A 310 -3.17 4.65 22.55
CA ASN A 310 -2.05 4.90 23.48
C ASN A 310 -1.23 6.12 23.02
N ASP A 311 -0.34 6.59 23.90
CA ASP A 311 0.62 7.63 23.53
C ASP A 311 1.45 7.21 22.32
N PRO A 312 1.76 8.14 21.41
CA PRO A 312 2.54 7.86 20.22
C PRO A 312 3.94 7.31 20.52
N VAL A 313 4.31 6.24 19.83
CA VAL A 313 5.65 5.65 19.85
C VAL A 313 6.42 6.09 18.62
N ARG A 314 7.53 6.80 18.80
CA ARG A 314 8.41 7.19 17.70
C ARG A 314 9.19 6.00 17.17
N LEU A 315 9.16 5.77 15.84
CA LEU A 315 9.79 4.63 15.19
C LEU A 315 11.15 4.96 14.57
N ASP A 316 11.25 6.10 13.92
CA ASP A 316 12.47 6.54 13.23
C ASP A 316 13.58 6.90 14.23
N SER A 317 14.81 6.85 13.74
CA SER A 317 16.00 7.34 14.44
C SER A 317 16.89 8.21 13.55
N GLY A 318 16.44 8.46 12.32
CA GLY A 318 17.18 9.15 11.27
C GLY A 318 16.46 10.38 10.75
N LYS A 319 16.42 10.50 9.43
CA LYS A 319 15.76 11.57 8.70
C LYS A 319 14.61 10.99 7.88
N PRO A 320 13.45 10.73 8.48
CA PRO A 320 12.34 10.11 7.78
C PRO A 320 11.78 11.04 6.71
N ILE A 321 11.41 10.44 5.57
CA ILE A 321 10.72 11.10 4.46
C ILE A 321 9.21 10.89 4.60
N GLY A 322 8.79 9.85 5.34
CA GLY A 322 7.41 9.43 5.49
C GLY A 322 7.05 8.25 4.58
N ARG A 323 5.93 8.35 3.84
CA ARG A 323 5.39 7.31 2.95
C ARG A 323 5.20 5.98 3.69
N VAL A 324 4.46 6.09 4.78
CA VAL A 324 4.25 4.99 5.72
C VAL A 324 3.30 3.94 5.18
N ASP A 325 3.54 2.67 5.55
CA ASP A 325 2.60 1.57 5.39
C ASP A 325 2.66 0.67 6.63
N CYS A 326 1.56 -0.04 6.95
CA CYS A 326 1.55 -0.97 8.08
C CYS A 326 0.59 -2.13 7.87
N ILE A 327 0.96 -3.28 8.44
CA ILE A 327 0.16 -4.51 8.44
C ILE A 327 0.32 -5.24 9.77
N TRP A 328 -0.74 -5.89 10.25
CA TRP A 328 -0.64 -6.80 11.38
C TRP A 328 -0.06 -8.14 10.91
N LEU A 329 1.02 -8.59 11.55
CA LEU A 329 1.60 -9.92 11.32
C LEU A 329 0.83 -11.01 12.10
N ASN A 330 0.28 -10.63 13.23
CA ASN A 330 -0.56 -11.44 14.10
C ASN A 330 -1.29 -10.52 15.10
N ILE A 331 -2.09 -11.08 16.01
CA ILE A 331 -2.88 -10.29 16.98
C ILE A 331 -2.06 -9.38 17.91
N ASP A 332 -0.78 -9.65 18.09
CA ASP A 332 0.10 -8.88 19.01
C ASP A 332 1.17 -8.06 18.31
N ARG A 333 1.38 -8.21 17.00
CA ARG A 333 2.52 -7.58 16.34
C ARG A 333 2.14 -6.94 15.02
N VAL A 334 2.36 -5.65 14.90
CA VAL A 334 2.24 -4.87 13.66
C VAL A 334 3.63 -4.61 13.08
N LEU A 335 3.78 -4.78 11.76
CA LEU A 335 4.93 -4.32 11.00
C LEU A 335 4.62 -2.94 10.43
N VAL A 336 5.58 -2.04 10.54
CA VAL A 336 5.52 -0.70 9.94
C VAL A 336 6.67 -0.55 8.97
N SER A 337 6.40 0.02 7.81
CA SER A 337 7.40 0.48 6.85
C SER A 337 7.31 1.99 6.66
N TRP A 338 8.47 2.60 6.38
CA TRP A 338 8.59 4.02 6.04
C TRP A 338 9.86 4.26 5.23
N MET A 339 9.99 5.45 4.66
CA MET A 339 11.20 5.84 3.92
C MET A 339 12.03 6.80 4.75
N GLU A 340 13.37 6.63 4.71
CA GLU A 340 14.36 7.52 5.30
C GLU A 340 15.44 7.90 4.29
N MET A 341 15.99 9.11 4.45
CA MET A 341 17.14 9.55 3.65
C MET A 341 18.38 8.71 4.00
N GLY A 342 18.98 8.07 3.01
CA GLY A 342 20.31 7.49 3.08
C GLY A 342 21.39 8.47 2.60
N ALA A 343 22.65 8.02 2.50
CA ALA A 343 23.74 8.84 2.02
C ALA A 343 23.62 9.15 0.52
N GLU A 344 23.37 8.13 -0.30
CA GLU A 344 23.24 8.22 -1.78
C GLU A 344 21.96 7.60 -2.31
N SER A 345 21.15 6.99 -1.44
CA SER A 345 19.93 6.29 -1.76
C SER A 345 18.85 6.63 -0.74
N THR A 346 17.63 6.15 -0.98
CA THR A 346 16.55 6.18 0.00
C THR A 346 16.40 4.78 0.61
N ASN A 347 16.37 4.70 1.94
CA ASN A 347 16.15 3.47 2.67
C ASN A 347 14.66 3.24 2.89
N VAL A 348 14.16 2.06 2.57
CA VAL A 348 12.89 1.56 3.07
C VAL A 348 13.15 0.86 4.40
N MET A 349 12.60 1.40 5.46
CA MET A 349 12.82 0.94 6.83
C MET A 349 11.67 0.04 7.29
N PHE A 350 12.00 -0.92 8.15
CA PHE A 350 11.04 -1.78 8.86
C PHE A 350 11.26 -1.71 10.36
N SER A 351 10.17 -1.71 11.11
CA SER A 351 10.14 -1.99 12.54
C SER A 351 8.85 -2.73 12.90
N THR A 352 8.89 -3.59 13.89
CA THR A 352 7.68 -4.19 14.45
C THR A 352 7.35 -3.54 15.79
N VAL A 353 6.06 -3.42 16.07
CA VAL A 353 5.56 -2.90 17.36
C VAL A 353 4.55 -3.89 17.92
N SER A 354 4.67 -4.21 19.20
CA SER A 354 3.69 -5.06 19.90
C SER A 354 2.40 -4.28 20.17
N SER A 355 1.32 -4.99 20.43
CA SER A 355 0.04 -4.39 20.86
C SER A 355 0.16 -3.59 22.17
N SER A 356 1.23 -3.77 22.92
CA SER A 356 1.57 -2.99 24.12
C SER A 356 2.47 -1.78 23.86
N GLY A 357 2.81 -1.48 22.58
CA GLY A 357 3.65 -0.35 22.20
C GLY A 357 5.17 -0.60 22.25
N GLN A 358 5.63 -1.83 22.49
CA GLN A 358 7.05 -2.15 22.46
C GLN A 358 7.55 -2.29 21.03
N LYS A 359 8.49 -1.44 20.62
CA LYS A 359 9.08 -1.46 19.30
C LYS A 359 10.34 -2.33 19.23
N SER A 360 10.55 -3.00 18.08
CA SER A 360 11.81 -3.64 17.74
C SER A 360 12.85 -2.59 17.27
N ARG A 361 14.10 -2.99 17.15
CA ARG A 361 15.10 -2.20 16.43
C ARG A 361 14.68 -2.05 14.97
N SER A 362 14.75 -0.82 14.46
CA SER A 362 14.50 -0.54 13.03
C SER A 362 15.61 -1.14 12.17
N MET A 363 15.26 -1.65 10.99
CA MET A 363 16.18 -2.25 10.04
C MET A 363 15.91 -1.74 8.63
N ILE A 364 16.94 -1.70 7.80
CA ILE A 364 16.80 -1.41 6.37
C ILE A 364 16.25 -2.66 5.68
N ALA A 365 15.04 -2.57 5.14
CA ALA A 365 14.43 -3.62 4.35
C ALA A 365 15.02 -3.66 2.94
N THR A 366 15.21 -2.51 2.32
CA THR A 366 15.85 -2.33 1.02
C THR A 366 16.31 -0.90 0.84
N GLN A 367 17.16 -0.67 -0.16
CA GLN A 367 17.52 0.65 -0.66
C GLN A 367 16.88 0.83 -2.03
N ILE A 368 16.40 2.03 -2.31
CA ILE A 368 15.72 2.39 -3.54
C ILE A 368 16.28 3.69 -4.10
N SER A 369 15.95 3.99 -5.35
CA SER A 369 16.32 5.25 -5.98
C SER A 369 15.81 6.45 -5.18
N PRO A 370 16.60 7.50 -5.02
CA PRO A 370 16.14 8.73 -4.39
C PRO A 370 15.13 9.45 -5.29
N GLY A 371 14.29 10.26 -4.64
CA GLY A 371 13.36 11.13 -5.36
C GLY A 371 11.89 10.75 -5.23
N ARG A 372 11.05 11.64 -5.74
CA ARG A 372 9.59 11.55 -5.59
C ARG A 372 8.99 10.43 -6.45
N ALA A 373 9.56 10.20 -7.64
CA ALA A 373 9.04 9.24 -8.60
C ALA A 373 9.06 7.77 -8.11
N SER A 374 9.88 7.46 -7.08
CA SER A 374 9.84 6.13 -6.43
C SER A 374 8.50 5.81 -5.77
N GLY A 375 7.61 6.80 -5.61
CA GLY A 375 6.26 6.59 -5.11
C GLY A 375 6.21 6.14 -3.66
N HIS A 376 5.21 5.37 -3.33
CA HIS A 376 5.00 4.76 -2.01
C HIS A 376 5.33 3.27 -2.09
N PRO A 377 6.39 2.78 -1.42
CA PRO A 377 6.58 1.34 -1.24
C PRO A 377 5.39 0.73 -0.50
N VAL A 378 4.92 -0.41 -0.96
CA VAL A 378 3.75 -1.10 -0.38
C VAL A 378 4.16 -2.43 0.18
N ILE A 379 3.54 -2.80 1.31
CA ILE A 379 3.77 -4.08 1.98
C ILE A 379 2.48 -4.89 2.08
N SER A 380 2.64 -6.19 2.05
CA SER A 380 1.62 -7.19 2.36
C SER A 380 2.29 -8.39 3.01
N HIS A 381 1.54 -9.33 3.53
CA HIS A 381 2.16 -10.53 4.06
C HIS A 381 1.48 -11.81 3.52
N TYR A 382 2.26 -12.87 3.48
CA TYR A 382 1.76 -14.21 3.20
C TYR A 382 2.46 -15.22 4.09
N ARG A 383 1.75 -15.81 5.04
CA ARG A 383 2.30 -16.73 6.05
C ARG A 383 3.43 -16.04 6.85
N GLN A 384 4.67 -16.55 6.73
CA GLN A 384 5.85 -16.03 7.41
C GLN A 384 6.71 -15.12 6.51
N HIS A 385 6.14 -14.58 5.43
CA HIS A 385 6.87 -13.75 4.50
C HIS A 385 6.17 -12.40 4.33
N ILE A 386 6.95 -11.34 4.39
CA ILE A 386 6.54 -10.00 3.98
C ILE A 386 6.82 -9.86 2.49
N PHE A 387 5.84 -9.43 1.75
CA PHE A 387 5.99 -8.96 0.38
C PHE A 387 6.20 -7.45 0.41
N LEU A 388 7.25 -6.97 -0.24
CA LEU A 388 7.54 -5.55 -0.41
C LEU A 388 7.63 -5.27 -1.91
N ALA A 389 6.92 -4.25 -2.41
CA ALA A 389 7.01 -3.78 -3.78
C ALA A 389 7.14 -2.25 -3.85
N TRP A 390 7.89 -1.76 -4.84
CA TRP A 390 8.15 -0.34 -5.06
C TRP A 390 8.42 -0.04 -6.53
N THR A 391 8.35 1.24 -6.92
CA THR A 391 8.86 1.70 -8.21
C THR A 391 10.34 2.03 -8.07
N GLU A 392 11.20 1.31 -8.76
CA GLU A 392 12.61 1.64 -8.92
C GLU A 392 12.76 2.60 -10.09
N VAL A 393 13.34 3.77 -9.82
CA VAL A 393 13.53 4.83 -10.80
C VAL A 393 14.92 4.72 -11.40
N GLY A 394 15.02 4.66 -12.73
CA GLY A 394 16.27 4.54 -13.45
C GLY A 394 16.16 5.07 -14.88
N GLU A 395 17.01 4.61 -15.80
CA GLU A 395 16.85 4.90 -17.24
C GLU A 395 15.50 4.40 -17.75
N VAL A 396 15.05 3.28 -17.22
CA VAL A 396 13.70 2.72 -17.37
C VAL A 396 13.18 2.43 -15.98
N ASP A 397 12.07 3.07 -15.60
CA ASP A 397 11.44 2.75 -14.34
C ASP A 397 10.85 1.35 -14.37
N GLU A 398 10.89 0.65 -13.25
CA GLU A 398 10.31 -0.69 -13.14
C GLU A 398 9.79 -0.96 -11.73
N ILE A 399 8.79 -1.83 -11.62
CA ILE A 399 8.42 -2.35 -10.31
C ILE A 399 9.42 -3.42 -9.91
N ARG A 400 10.06 -3.19 -8.78
CA ARG A 400 10.81 -4.20 -8.04
C ARG A 400 10.02 -4.69 -6.85
N SER A 401 10.25 -5.93 -6.52
CA SER A 401 9.62 -6.55 -5.36
C SER A 401 10.53 -7.61 -4.75
N LYS A 402 10.29 -7.92 -3.49
CA LYS A 402 10.99 -9.02 -2.81
C LYS A 402 10.13 -9.62 -1.69
N TRP A 403 10.44 -10.86 -1.36
CA TRP A 403 9.96 -11.54 -0.18
C TRP A 403 11.00 -11.49 0.93
N ILE A 404 10.57 -11.12 2.13
CA ILE A 404 11.41 -11.05 3.33
C ILE A 404 10.81 -12.01 4.34
N GLN A 405 11.59 -12.99 4.81
CA GLN A 405 11.14 -13.92 5.84
C GLN A 405 11.09 -13.20 7.19
N VAL A 406 9.99 -13.38 7.91
CA VAL A 406 9.84 -12.92 9.31
C VAL A 406 10.14 -14.11 10.21
N ASN A 407 11.12 -13.92 11.10
CA ASN A 407 11.48 -14.93 12.11
C ASN A 407 10.61 -14.79 13.36
#